data_9de98e40403f8b775eac69755824161e
#
_entry.id   9de98e40403f8b775eac69755824161e
#
_cell.length_a   1.000
_cell.length_b   1.000
_cell.length_c   1.000
_cell.angle_alpha   90.00
_cell.angle_beta   90.00
_cell.angle_gamma   90.00
#
_symmetry.space_group_name_H-M   'P 1'
#
loop_
_entity.id
_entity.type
_entity.pdbx_description
1 polymer ?
#
loop_
_entity_poly.entity_id
_entity_poly.type
_entity_poly.pdbx_seq_one_letter_code
_entity_poly.pdbx_strand_id
1 'polypeptide(L)'
;MRAALLAILMLGCSAALHDQPDLSEAVRMFNDGVRWERFTAAAAALPPRDRGQFVDDLDQRSGDVKITEYEIVRVDPRGEREARVQIKLSWYKASEGTVHETHAVQTWERHGRAWWMVDEARLRGAPMPGLAEPPEPPATPVSVMKD
;
A
#
# COMPACT_ATOMS: atom_id res chain seq x y z
N MET A 1 19.35 49.46 46.47
CA MET A 1 19.83 48.23 45.88
C MET A 1 18.57 47.40 45.55
N ARG A 2 18.16 47.35 44.29
CA ARG A 2 17.02 46.56 43.82
C ARG A 2 17.57 45.58 42.77
N ALA A 3 17.70 44.33 43.17
CA ALA A 3 18.08 43.23 42.25
C ALA A 3 16.86 42.80 41.45
N ALA A 4 16.90 43.02 40.14
CA ALA A 4 15.92 42.51 39.21
C ALA A 4 16.29 41.09 38.80
N LEU A 5 15.53 40.09 39.21
CA LEU A 5 15.61 38.70 38.72
C LEU A 5 14.95 38.61 37.34
N LEU A 6 15.76 38.40 36.33
CA LEU A 6 15.30 38.06 35.00
C LEU A 6 14.98 36.56 34.97
N ALA A 7 13.70 36.20 34.92
CA ALA A 7 13.24 34.84 34.67
C ALA A 7 13.22 34.58 33.14
N ILE A 8 14.19 33.78 32.68
CA ILE A 8 14.23 33.30 31.30
C ILE A 8 13.24 32.13 31.17
N LEU A 9 12.09 32.39 30.57
CA LEU A 9 11.18 31.32 30.13
C LEU A 9 11.78 30.60 28.91
N MET A 10 12.34 29.42 29.16
CA MET A 10 12.66 28.47 28.09
C MET A 10 11.36 27.89 27.57
N LEU A 11 10.86 28.40 26.42
CA LEU A 11 9.85 27.72 25.63
C LEU A 11 10.51 26.47 24.99
N GLY A 12 10.36 25.32 25.64
CA GLY A 12 10.68 24.05 25.04
C GLY A 12 9.73 23.78 23.89
N CYS A 13 10.19 23.94 22.64
CA CYS A 13 9.55 23.32 21.49
C CYS A 13 9.63 21.81 21.66
N SER A 14 8.58 21.19 22.21
CA SER A 14 8.35 19.77 22.07
C SER A 14 8.04 19.53 20.60
N ALA A 15 9.06 19.16 19.81
CA ALA A 15 8.83 18.57 18.51
C ALA A 15 8.00 17.32 18.77
N ALA A 16 6.72 17.35 18.43
CA ALA A 16 5.88 16.18 18.43
C ALA A 16 6.57 15.16 17.52
N LEU A 17 7.14 14.12 18.13
CA LEU A 17 7.61 12.95 17.39
C LEU A 17 6.39 12.43 16.66
N HIS A 18 6.32 12.65 15.35
CA HIS A 18 5.33 12.04 14.50
C HIS A 18 5.52 10.53 14.65
N ASP A 19 4.62 9.92 15.38
CA ASP A 19 4.60 8.48 15.57
C ASP A 19 4.37 7.85 14.21
N GLN A 20 5.33 7.05 13.74
CA GLN A 20 5.19 6.38 12.45
C GLN A 20 4.05 5.36 12.55
N PRO A 21 3.17 5.29 11.56
CA PRO A 21 2.04 4.39 11.60
C PRO A 21 2.50 2.94 11.77
N ASP A 22 1.76 2.17 12.55
CA ASP A 22 1.94 0.73 12.59
C ASP A 22 1.53 0.09 11.24
N LEU A 23 1.78 -1.21 11.07
CA LEU A 23 1.44 -1.89 9.82
C LEU A 23 -0.04 -1.74 9.46
N SER A 24 -0.92 -1.90 10.42
CA SER A 24 -2.38 -1.85 10.20
C SER A 24 -2.83 -0.48 9.72
N GLU A 25 -2.28 0.56 10.32
CA GLU A 25 -2.54 1.94 9.94
C GLU A 25 -1.92 2.27 8.57
N ALA A 26 -0.69 1.83 8.31
CA ALA A 26 -0.03 2.03 7.02
C ALA A 26 -0.82 1.36 5.87
N VAL A 27 -1.30 0.14 6.07
CA VAL A 27 -2.15 -0.58 5.10
C VAL A 27 -3.45 0.16 4.81
N ARG A 28 -4.12 0.67 5.85
CA ARG A 28 -5.35 1.45 5.66
C ARG A 28 -5.08 2.77 4.95
N MET A 29 -4.08 3.51 5.37
CA MET A 29 -3.73 4.79 4.75
C MET A 29 -3.42 4.64 3.26
N PHE A 30 -2.70 3.58 2.88
CA PHE A 30 -2.41 3.27 1.49
C PHE A 30 -3.70 2.97 0.71
N ASN A 31 -4.49 2.01 1.15
CA ASN A 31 -5.68 1.57 0.42
C ASN A 31 -6.79 2.64 0.39
N ASP A 32 -6.97 3.40 1.46
CA ASP A 32 -7.85 4.58 1.47
C ASP A 32 -7.37 5.66 0.50
N GLY A 33 -6.06 5.90 0.45
CA GLY A 33 -5.47 6.84 -0.49
C GLY A 33 -5.74 6.45 -1.95
N VAL A 34 -5.60 5.17 -2.29
CA VAL A 34 -5.90 4.65 -3.62
C VAL A 34 -7.40 4.73 -3.92
N ARG A 35 -8.25 4.27 -3.01
CA ARG A 35 -9.71 4.30 -3.17
C ARG A 35 -10.26 5.70 -3.40
N TRP A 36 -9.77 6.68 -2.66
CA TRP A 36 -10.24 8.06 -2.72
C TRP A 36 -9.44 8.94 -3.67
N GLU A 37 -8.64 8.34 -4.55
CA GLU A 37 -7.81 9.02 -5.55
C GLU A 37 -6.87 10.08 -4.93
N ARG A 38 -6.43 9.85 -3.70
CA ARG A 38 -5.41 10.64 -3.00
C ARG A 38 -4.03 9.99 -3.19
N PHE A 39 -3.59 9.88 -4.44
CA PHE A 39 -2.45 9.07 -4.83
C PHE A 39 -1.13 9.52 -4.22
N THR A 40 -0.93 10.84 -4.05
CA THR A 40 0.25 11.36 -3.36
C THR A 40 0.29 10.92 -1.88
N ALA A 41 -0.86 10.86 -1.22
CA ALA A 41 -0.95 10.36 0.16
C ALA A 41 -0.70 8.86 0.23
N ALA A 42 -1.25 8.07 -0.71
CA ALA A 42 -0.97 6.65 -0.82
C ALA A 42 0.51 6.37 -1.10
N ALA A 43 1.14 7.16 -1.97
CA ALA A 43 2.54 7.03 -2.32
C ALA A 43 3.49 7.20 -1.13
N ALA A 44 3.08 7.87 -0.06
CA ALA A 44 3.88 7.99 1.17
C ALA A 44 4.21 6.63 1.79
N ALA A 45 3.38 5.61 1.54
CA ALA A 45 3.61 4.23 1.99
C ALA A 45 4.53 3.42 1.06
N LEU A 46 5.07 4.00 -0.02
CA LEU A 46 6.01 3.34 -0.91
C LEU A 46 7.45 3.80 -0.64
N PRO A 47 8.45 2.99 -1.09
CA PRO A 47 9.83 3.46 -1.16
C PRO A 47 9.94 4.78 -1.92
N PRO A 48 10.76 5.74 -1.46
CA PRO A 48 10.83 7.08 -2.08
C PRO A 48 11.06 7.08 -3.60
N ARG A 49 11.86 6.14 -4.09
CA ARG A 49 12.20 6.00 -5.53
C ARG A 49 11.00 5.64 -6.41
N ASP A 50 9.98 4.99 -5.84
CA ASP A 50 8.84 4.43 -6.59
C ASP A 50 7.62 5.36 -6.58
N ARG A 51 7.63 6.40 -5.73
CA ARG A 51 6.47 7.28 -5.49
C ARG A 51 5.99 8.04 -6.71
N GLY A 52 6.92 8.61 -7.47
CA GLY A 52 6.59 9.40 -8.66
C GLY A 52 5.90 8.56 -9.72
N GLN A 53 6.52 7.44 -10.09
CA GLN A 53 5.95 6.49 -11.06
C GLN A 53 4.58 5.98 -10.63
N PHE A 54 4.42 5.65 -9.36
CA PHE A 54 3.15 5.18 -8.80
C PHE A 54 2.03 6.21 -8.95
N VAL A 55 2.29 7.48 -8.64
CA VAL A 55 1.30 8.56 -8.78
C VAL A 55 0.91 8.74 -10.24
N ASP A 56 1.89 8.80 -11.15
CA ASP A 56 1.65 8.98 -12.58
C ASP A 56 0.81 7.83 -13.17
N ASP A 57 1.14 6.59 -12.81
CA ASP A 57 0.42 5.40 -13.27
C ASP A 57 -1.03 5.37 -12.76
N LEU A 58 -1.26 5.76 -11.51
CA LEU A 58 -2.61 5.82 -10.94
C LEU A 58 -3.43 6.98 -11.51
N ASP A 59 -2.85 8.15 -11.68
CA ASP A 59 -3.52 9.30 -12.32
C ASP A 59 -3.99 8.95 -13.73
N GLN A 60 -3.15 8.30 -14.51
CA GLN A 60 -3.50 7.86 -15.86
C GLN A 60 -4.63 6.83 -15.85
N ARG A 61 -4.58 5.85 -14.95
CA ARG A 61 -5.54 4.75 -14.86
C ARG A 61 -6.88 5.17 -14.28
N SER A 62 -6.89 6.12 -13.36
CA SER A 62 -8.09 6.58 -12.65
C SER A 62 -9.11 7.26 -13.56
N GLY A 63 -8.76 7.60 -14.81
CA GLY A 63 -9.71 8.05 -15.81
C GLY A 63 -10.79 7.02 -16.13
N ASP A 64 -10.48 5.74 -16.07
CA ASP A 64 -11.42 4.65 -16.38
C ASP A 64 -11.64 3.68 -15.21
N VAL A 65 -10.60 3.29 -14.48
CA VAL A 65 -10.69 2.31 -13.38
C VAL A 65 -11.02 3.00 -12.07
N LYS A 66 -12.13 2.60 -11.45
CA LYS A 66 -12.61 3.13 -10.16
C LYS A 66 -12.70 2.02 -9.12
N ILE A 67 -12.03 2.21 -7.99
CA ILE A 67 -12.15 1.33 -6.83
C ILE A 67 -13.30 1.84 -5.96
N THR A 68 -14.32 1.00 -5.76
CA THR A 68 -15.49 1.34 -4.95
C THR A 68 -15.32 0.95 -3.50
N GLU A 69 -14.64 -0.17 -3.25
CA GLU A 69 -14.45 -0.71 -1.92
C GLU A 69 -13.17 -1.54 -1.83
N TYR A 70 -12.59 -1.62 -0.63
CA TYR A 70 -11.58 -2.60 -0.30
C TYR A 70 -11.86 -3.22 1.08
N GLU A 71 -11.38 -4.44 1.25
CA GLU A 71 -11.45 -5.18 2.51
C GLU A 71 -10.08 -5.81 2.81
N ILE A 72 -9.58 -5.63 4.02
CA ILE A 72 -8.39 -6.34 4.49
C ILE A 72 -8.85 -7.73 4.92
N VAL A 73 -8.53 -8.75 4.11
CA VAL A 73 -8.98 -10.12 4.33
C VAL A 73 -8.08 -10.82 5.35
N ARG A 74 -6.77 -10.60 5.26
CA ARG A 74 -5.79 -11.27 6.11
C ARG A 74 -4.49 -10.49 6.19
N VAL A 75 -3.93 -10.43 7.39
CA VAL A 75 -2.57 -9.95 7.64
C VAL A 75 -1.73 -11.13 8.12
N ASP A 76 -0.63 -11.40 7.43
CA ASP A 76 0.25 -12.55 7.65
C ASP A 76 1.69 -12.05 7.90
N PRO A 77 2.09 -11.85 9.17
CA PRO A 77 3.44 -11.43 9.49
C PRO A 77 4.47 -12.50 9.10
N ARG A 78 5.58 -12.05 8.51
CA ARG A 78 6.74 -12.87 8.12
C ARG A 78 7.96 -12.41 8.91
N GLY A 79 8.02 -12.77 10.18
CA GLY A 79 9.00 -12.23 11.13
C GLY A 79 8.68 -10.79 11.52
N GLU A 80 9.72 -10.02 11.92
CA GLU A 80 9.56 -8.66 12.45
C GLU A 80 9.62 -7.56 11.37
N ARG A 81 10.04 -7.90 10.16
CA ARG A 81 10.37 -6.92 9.11
C ARG A 81 9.58 -7.07 7.82
N GLU A 82 8.80 -8.12 7.69
CA GLU A 82 7.98 -8.37 6.51
C GLU A 82 6.57 -8.77 6.92
N ALA A 83 5.59 -8.41 6.13
CA ALA A 83 4.22 -8.89 6.24
C ALA A 83 3.59 -9.01 4.86
N ARG A 84 2.71 -9.98 4.71
CA ARG A 84 1.83 -10.13 3.55
C ARG A 84 0.42 -9.81 3.93
N VAL A 85 -0.20 -8.93 3.18
CA VAL A 85 -1.58 -8.49 3.42
C VAL A 85 -2.42 -8.86 2.21
N GLN A 86 -3.43 -9.68 2.46
CA GLN A 86 -4.42 -10.00 1.43
C GLN A 86 -5.55 -8.98 1.52
N ILE A 87 -5.86 -8.37 0.40
CA ILE A 87 -6.98 -7.45 0.24
C ILE A 87 -7.92 -7.92 -0.85
N LYS A 88 -9.19 -7.60 -0.69
CA LYS A 88 -10.21 -7.75 -1.70
C LYS A 88 -10.59 -6.36 -2.19
N LEU A 89 -10.59 -6.18 -3.50
CA LEU A 89 -10.91 -4.93 -4.17
C LEU A 89 -12.19 -5.11 -4.98
N SER A 90 -13.16 -4.22 -4.79
CA SER A 90 -14.30 -4.07 -5.69
C SER A 90 -14.06 -2.86 -6.59
N TRP A 91 -14.16 -3.05 -7.90
CA TRP A 91 -13.81 -2.01 -8.87
C TRP A 91 -14.64 -2.15 -10.16
N TYR A 92 -14.66 -1.09 -10.95
CA TYR A 92 -15.28 -1.11 -12.27
C TYR A 92 -14.51 -0.22 -13.25
N LYS A 93 -14.70 -0.44 -14.54
CA LYS A 93 -14.30 0.51 -15.57
C LYS A 93 -15.48 1.40 -15.89
N ALA A 94 -15.28 2.71 -15.91
CA ALA A 94 -16.29 3.68 -16.27
C ALA A 94 -16.84 3.44 -17.68
N SER A 95 -15.98 2.96 -18.60
CA SER A 95 -16.34 2.57 -19.96
C SER A 95 -17.27 1.35 -20.05
N GLU A 96 -17.28 0.45 -19.07
CA GLU A 96 -18.03 -0.81 -19.08
C GLU A 96 -19.20 -0.84 -18.08
N GLY A 97 -19.04 -0.16 -16.92
CA GLY A 97 -20.05 -0.09 -15.87
C GLY A 97 -20.27 -1.38 -15.07
N THR A 98 -19.51 -2.43 -15.33
CA THR A 98 -19.60 -3.71 -14.62
C THR A 98 -18.67 -3.74 -13.43
N VAL A 99 -19.20 -4.09 -12.24
CA VAL A 99 -18.39 -4.25 -11.02
C VAL A 99 -17.68 -5.61 -11.05
N HIS A 100 -16.38 -5.56 -10.78
CA HIS A 100 -15.50 -6.73 -10.68
C HIS A 100 -14.96 -6.85 -9.25
N GLU A 101 -14.52 -8.04 -8.90
CA GLU A 101 -13.85 -8.36 -7.66
C GLU A 101 -12.48 -8.97 -7.92
N THR A 102 -11.47 -8.45 -7.24
CA THR A 102 -10.09 -8.93 -7.34
C THR A 102 -9.50 -9.09 -5.94
N HIS A 103 -8.86 -10.21 -5.68
CA HIS A 103 -8.04 -10.41 -4.49
C HIS A 103 -6.59 -10.17 -4.85
N ALA A 104 -5.92 -9.33 -4.08
CA ALA A 104 -4.51 -9.00 -4.23
C ALA A 104 -3.72 -9.34 -2.97
N VAL A 105 -2.43 -9.52 -3.14
CA VAL A 105 -1.46 -9.63 -2.05
C VAL A 105 -0.53 -8.45 -2.12
N GLN A 106 -0.45 -7.71 -1.03
CA GLN A 106 0.52 -6.64 -0.80
C GLN A 106 1.66 -7.19 0.05
N THR A 107 2.89 -6.96 -0.37
CA THR A 107 4.08 -7.25 0.44
C THR A 107 4.55 -5.96 1.09
N TRP A 108 4.67 -5.99 2.40
CA TRP A 108 5.08 -4.87 3.23
C TRP A 108 6.39 -5.16 3.91
N GLU A 109 7.32 -4.20 3.88
CA GLU A 109 8.61 -4.29 4.55
C GLU A 109 8.81 -3.15 5.53
N ARG A 110 9.40 -3.47 6.69
CA ARG A 110 9.74 -2.51 7.72
C ARG A 110 11.12 -1.92 7.49
N HIS A 111 11.18 -0.62 7.29
CA HIS A 111 12.39 0.17 7.16
C HIS A 111 12.50 1.16 8.33
N GLY A 112 13.33 0.82 9.32
CA GLY A 112 13.38 1.56 10.57
C GLY A 112 12.06 1.46 11.33
N ARG A 113 11.34 2.59 11.46
CA ARG A 113 10.03 2.67 12.11
C ARG A 113 8.87 2.67 11.12
N ALA A 114 9.14 2.84 9.82
CA ALA A 114 8.14 2.93 8.77
C ALA A 114 7.88 1.58 8.10
N TRP A 115 6.65 1.35 7.68
CA TRP A 115 6.27 0.23 6.81
C TRP A 115 6.10 0.74 5.39
N TRP A 116 6.73 0.07 4.43
CA TRP A 116 6.60 0.35 3.00
C TRP A 116 5.98 -0.82 2.27
N MET A 117 5.01 -0.52 1.42
CA MET A 117 4.47 -1.47 0.46
C MET A 117 5.45 -1.54 -0.71
N VAL A 118 6.03 -2.72 -0.92
CA VAL A 118 7.12 -2.94 -1.88
C VAL A 118 6.69 -3.74 -3.10
N ASP A 119 5.58 -4.46 -3.00
CA ASP A 119 5.02 -5.24 -4.09
C ASP A 119 3.51 -5.43 -3.91
N GLU A 120 2.78 -5.47 -5.02
CA GLU A 120 1.36 -5.79 -5.05
C GLU A 120 1.05 -6.60 -6.31
N ALA A 121 0.44 -7.76 -6.14
CA ALA A 121 0.08 -8.66 -7.23
C ALA A 121 -1.31 -9.26 -7.05
N ARG A 122 -1.96 -9.57 -8.18
CA ARG A 122 -3.21 -10.30 -8.17
C ARG A 122 -3.01 -11.70 -7.59
N LEU A 123 -3.87 -12.09 -6.68
CA LEU A 123 -3.92 -13.46 -6.15
C LEU A 123 -4.96 -14.30 -6.90
N ARG A 124 -6.15 -13.75 -7.09
CA ARG A 124 -7.29 -14.39 -7.79
C ARG A 124 -8.35 -13.35 -8.14
N GLY A 125 -9.37 -13.78 -8.86
CA GLY A 125 -10.49 -12.92 -9.29
C GLY A 125 -10.21 -12.25 -10.63
N ALA A 126 -10.96 -11.21 -10.96
CA ALA A 126 -10.86 -10.53 -12.24
C ALA A 126 -9.49 -9.84 -12.42
N PRO A 127 -8.87 -9.91 -13.61
CA PRO A 127 -7.66 -9.17 -13.91
C PRO A 127 -7.93 -7.66 -13.83
N MET A 128 -7.30 -6.98 -12.86
CA MET A 128 -7.45 -5.54 -12.69
C MET A 128 -6.35 -4.80 -13.46
N PRO A 129 -6.69 -3.82 -14.32
CA PRO A 129 -5.67 -3.05 -15.04
C PRO A 129 -4.66 -2.40 -14.11
N GLY A 130 -3.37 -2.58 -14.41
CA GLY A 130 -2.25 -2.02 -13.64
C GLY A 130 -1.88 -2.80 -12.38
N LEU A 131 -2.58 -3.86 -12.05
CA LEU A 131 -2.17 -4.78 -11.00
C LEU A 131 -1.34 -5.90 -11.61
N ALA A 132 -0.18 -6.19 -11.03
CA ALA A 132 0.70 -7.23 -11.50
C ALA A 132 0.03 -8.61 -11.42
N GLU A 133 0.27 -9.45 -12.42
CA GLU A 133 -0.16 -10.83 -12.39
C GLU A 133 0.76 -11.67 -11.47
N PRO A 134 0.23 -12.72 -10.82
CA PRO A 134 1.07 -13.61 -10.03
C PRO A 134 2.12 -14.29 -10.93
N PRO A 135 3.32 -14.57 -10.39
CA PRO A 135 4.31 -15.33 -11.15
C PRO A 135 3.72 -16.68 -11.58
N GLU A 136 3.95 -17.04 -12.83
CA GLU A 136 3.51 -18.34 -13.36
C GLU A 136 4.12 -19.48 -12.51
N PRO A 137 3.32 -20.46 -12.07
CA PRO A 137 3.87 -21.60 -11.37
C PRO A 137 4.89 -22.30 -12.30
N PRO A 138 6.02 -22.81 -11.77
CA PRO A 138 7.01 -23.50 -12.59
C PRO A 138 6.31 -24.64 -13.36
N ALA A 139 6.54 -24.67 -14.66
CA ALA A 139 5.97 -25.71 -15.52
C ALA A 139 6.28 -27.08 -14.92
N THR A 140 5.26 -27.82 -14.56
CA THR A 140 5.41 -29.20 -14.10
C THR A 140 6.06 -30.00 -15.24
N PRO A 141 7.24 -30.62 -15.02
CA PRO A 141 7.84 -31.43 -16.08
C PRO A 141 6.86 -32.52 -16.47
N VAL A 142 6.43 -32.47 -17.72
CA VAL A 142 5.63 -33.55 -18.31
C VAL A 142 6.50 -34.81 -18.28
N SER A 143 6.19 -35.74 -17.38
CA SER A 143 6.79 -37.05 -17.41
C SER A 143 6.39 -37.72 -18.73
N VAL A 144 7.34 -37.71 -19.67
CA VAL A 144 7.20 -38.53 -20.88
C VAL A 144 7.28 -39.97 -20.43
N MET A 145 6.13 -40.62 -20.28
CA MET A 145 6.08 -42.07 -20.18
C MET A 145 6.64 -42.63 -21.48
N LYS A 146 7.79 -43.21 -21.40
CA LYS A 146 8.43 -43.95 -22.48
C LYS A 146 7.85 -45.37 -22.44
N ASP A 147 7.05 -45.67 -23.45
CA ASP A 147 6.63 -47.06 -23.76
C ASP A 147 7.83 -47.93 -24.14
#